data_11415eee378e322508373eef577f850c
#
_entry.id   11415eee378e322508373eef577f850c
#
_cell.length_a   1.000
_cell.length_b   1.000
_cell.length_c   1.000
_cell.angle_alpha   90.00
_cell.angle_beta   90.00
_cell.angle_gamma   90.00
#
_symmetry.space_group_name_H-M   'P 1'
#
loop_
_entity.id
_entity.type
_entity.pdbx_description
1 polymer ?
#
loop_
_entity_poly.entity_id
_entity_poly.type
_entity_poly.pdbx_seq_one_letter_code
_entity_poly.pdbx_strand_id
1 'polypeptide(L)'
;MKTASSYRVSLMVALCCATITTFSQVKYPTQSIESYYDLSFTQAERDSLFSNLMDYQKAFQAIHQFTLSNNVPMSLVFDPMPVGVKVVTQQKPIDWGLPKEVALPANKQELAFYPVYKLAVLIKSKKITSTELTKLYLSRLKKYADTLQCAISILEESALKQAKQADEEIAKGKYRGPLHGIPYGIKDLLTVEGTETTWGAAPFKGQTIDETATVVKKLEQAGAVLIVKLTLGALAMGDIWYGGVTKNPWNLKDGSSGSSAGSASATVAGLVAFAIGTETLGSIVSPSTRCGASGLRPTFGAVSRHGAMALSYSMDKIGPLCRSAFDCALVFDAIRGEDDLDRSTRAAAFNYSSKTPLKKLRVGYFKKWFDGNYPSKANDEKTLADLKKLGVELIPLEWDSKIPIAAVRIMLTVEAAASFDELTRSNRDSLMTDQRKWAWPNTFRAARFIPAVEYINASRLRHQLIQEFYAATKDFDVIVTPSFGGSQLLTTNLTGNPCVVVPNGFNDKGSPTSISFLGRLYGEAEVISLVRAYQEATEWEDKVPPLFVK
;
A
#
# COMPACT_ATOMS: atom_id res chain seq x y z
N MET A 1 96.38 -44.06 31.30
CA MET A 1 95.90 -42.72 31.59
C MET A 1 94.60 -42.51 30.86
N LYS A 2 93.49 -42.55 31.60
CA LYS A 2 92.43 -41.51 31.61
C LYS A 2 91.59 -41.47 30.32
N THR A 3 90.32 -41.47 30.28
CA THR A 3 89.27 -41.05 31.23
C THR A 3 87.97 -41.72 30.81
N ALA A 4 87.13 -42.06 31.78
CA ALA A 4 85.80 -42.52 31.59
C ALA A 4 84.89 -41.42 31.06
N SER A 5 84.05 -41.74 30.09
CA SER A 5 82.91 -40.91 29.70
C SER A 5 81.66 -41.72 29.85
N SER A 6 80.83 -41.33 30.77
CA SER A 6 79.54 -41.94 31.09
C SER A 6 78.50 -41.55 30.09
N TYR A 7 77.89 -42.51 29.36
CA TYR A 7 76.73 -42.31 28.60
C TYR A 7 75.47 -42.37 29.47
N ARG A 8 74.82 -41.20 29.68
CA ARG A 8 73.51 -41.12 30.25
C ARG A 8 72.49 -41.40 29.09
N VAL A 9 71.84 -42.54 29.17
CA VAL A 9 70.69 -42.84 28.36
C VAL A 9 69.51 -42.05 28.90
N SER A 10 69.15 -40.95 28.20
CA SER A 10 67.93 -40.22 28.49
C SER A 10 66.75 -40.95 27.85
N LEU A 11 65.93 -41.56 28.68
CA LEU A 11 64.67 -42.19 28.29
C LEU A 11 63.68 -41.04 27.97
N MET A 12 63.52 -40.70 26.68
CA MET A 12 62.47 -39.79 26.24
C MET A 12 61.14 -40.56 26.24
N VAL A 13 60.38 -40.36 27.31
CA VAL A 13 58.96 -40.78 27.33
C VAL A 13 58.22 -39.80 26.44
N ALA A 14 57.90 -40.23 25.19
CA ALA A 14 56.99 -39.49 24.32
C ALA A 14 55.58 -39.57 24.91
N LEU A 15 55.21 -38.50 25.63
CA LEU A 15 53.84 -38.28 26.09
C LEU A 15 53.01 -37.92 24.83
N CYS A 16 52.42 -38.91 24.17
CA CYS A 16 51.34 -38.66 23.18
C CYS A 16 50.18 -38.03 23.91
N CYS A 17 50.18 -36.69 24.00
CA CYS A 17 48.97 -35.96 24.27
C CYS A 17 47.99 -36.17 23.12
N ALA A 18 47.19 -37.22 23.19
CA ALA A 18 45.98 -37.30 22.43
C ALA A 18 45.11 -36.13 22.88
N THR A 19 45.18 -35.03 22.15
CA THR A 19 44.17 -33.99 22.21
C THR A 19 42.88 -34.64 21.73
N ILE A 20 42.14 -35.21 22.68
CA ILE A 20 40.70 -35.44 22.49
C ILE A 20 40.09 -34.06 22.29
N THR A 21 39.96 -33.65 21.04
CA THR A 21 39.01 -32.61 20.66
C THR A 21 37.67 -33.15 21.07
N THR A 22 37.28 -32.92 22.30
CA THR A 22 35.89 -32.93 22.69
C THR A 22 35.23 -31.90 21.76
N PHE A 23 34.57 -32.37 20.70
CA PHE A 23 33.53 -31.64 20.08
C PHE A 23 32.57 -31.31 21.22
N SER A 24 32.71 -30.14 21.78
CA SER A 24 31.70 -29.54 22.62
C SER A 24 30.44 -29.63 21.78
N GLN A 25 29.56 -30.59 22.09
CA GLN A 25 28.20 -30.58 21.56
C GLN A 25 27.72 -29.17 21.78
N VAL A 26 27.49 -28.44 20.70
CA VAL A 26 26.86 -27.12 20.77
C VAL A 26 25.52 -27.39 21.41
N LYS A 27 25.48 -27.32 22.73
CA LYS A 27 24.23 -27.30 23.49
C LYS A 27 23.57 -26.03 23.05
N TYR A 28 22.64 -26.12 22.09
CA TYR A 28 21.80 -24.99 21.74
C TYR A 28 21.23 -24.49 23.06
N PRO A 29 21.33 -23.17 23.40
CA PRO A 29 20.79 -22.64 24.64
C PRO A 29 19.28 -22.53 24.50
N THR A 30 18.60 -23.70 24.40
CA THR A 30 17.13 -23.77 24.23
C THR A 30 16.42 -23.02 25.36
N GLN A 31 16.96 -23.01 26.59
CA GLN A 31 16.38 -22.30 27.72
C GLN A 31 16.20 -20.79 27.48
N SER A 32 17.16 -20.12 26.83
CA SER A 32 17.01 -18.69 26.52
C SER A 32 15.94 -18.46 25.47
N ILE A 33 15.80 -19.37 24.49
CA ILE A 33 14.79 -19.33 23.45
C ILE A 33 13.41 -19.68 24.03
N GLU A 34 13.32 -20.69 24.88
CA GLU A 34 12.10 -21.09 25.58
C GLU A 34 11.51 -19.92 26.36
N SER A 35 12.32 -19.26 27.20
CA SER A 35 11.89 -18.07 27.96
C SER A 35 11.40 -16.93 27.06
N TYR A 36 12.05 -16.74 25.90
CA TYR A 36 11.61 -15.73 24.93
C TYR A 36 10.24 -16.03 24.32
N TYR A 37 9.90 -17.33 24.19
CA TYR A 37 8.63 -17.79 23.63
C TYR A 37 7.57 -18.14 24.70
N ASP A 38 7.81 -17.78 25.96
CA ASP A 38 6.93 -18.13 27.10
C ASP A 38 6.69 -19.66 27.19
N LEU A 39 7.77 -20.42 27.05
CA LEU A 39 7.79 -21.88 27.12
C LEU A 39 8.66 -22.34 28.29
N SER A 40 8.38 -23.51 28.81
CA SER A 40 9.18 -24.17 29.84
C SER A 40 9.18 -25.67 29.63
N PHE A 41 10.36 -26.25 29.40
CA PHE A 41 10.55 -27.68 29.23
C PHE A 41 11.44 -28.26 30.35
N THR A 42 11.21 -29.52 30.69
CA THR A 42 12.11 -30.30 31.53
C THR A 42 13.40 -30.66 30.77
N GLN A 43 14.45 -31.07 31.50
CA GLN A 43 15.69 -31.49 30.84
C GLN A 43 15.45 -32.72 29.92
N ALA A 44 14.63 -33.69 30.32
CA ALA A 44 14.31 -34.84 29.51
C ALA A 44 13.57 -34.47 28.20
N GLU A 45 12.68 -33.48 28.23
CA GLU A 45 12.00 -32.95 27.03
C GLU A 45 13.01 -32.24 26.12
N ARG A 46 13.95 -31.44 26.65
CA ARG A 46 15.03 -30.82 25.87
C ARG A 46 15.92 -31.86 25.20
N ASP A 47 16.30 -32.89 25.90
CA ASP A 47 17.13 -33.97 25.34
C ASP A 47 16.39 -34.73 24.23
N SER A 48 15.08 -34.93 24.39
CA SER A 48 14.23 -35.60 23.41
C SER A 48 14.03 -34.78 22.12
N LEU A 49 13.81 -33.46 22.24
CA LEU A 49 13.55 -32.60 21.07
C LEU A 49 14.78 -32.29 20.22
N PHE A 50 15.99 -32.51 20.73
CA PHE A 50 17.22 -32.12 20.06
C PHE A 50 17.41 -32.78 18.68
N SER A 51 17.10 -34.06 18.55
CA SER A 51 17.17 -34.76 17.26
C SER A 51 16.23 -34.12 16.21
N ASN A 52 15.04 -33.72 16.63
CA ASN A 52 14.06 -33.07 15.75
C ASN A 52 14.53 -31.68 15.30
N LEU A 53 15.21 -30.92 16.17
CA LEU A 53 15.80 -29.63 15.79
C LEU A 53 16.87 -29.77 14.72
N MET A 54 17.68 -30.85 14.78
CA MET A 54 18.68 -31.15 13.74
C MET A 54 18.04 -31.50 12.41
N ASP A 55 16.92 -32.21 12.41
CA ASP A 55 16.19 -32.53 11.18
C ASP A 55 15.48 -31.31 10.61
N TYR A 56 14.93 -30.44 11.45
CA TYR A 56 14.38 -29.14 11.00
C TYR A 56 15.48 -28.25 10.40
N GLN A 57 16.68 -28.24 10.98
CA GLN A 57 17.80 -27.49 10.41
C GLN A 57 18.15 -27.97 9.00
N LYS A 58 18.19 -29.30 8.77
CA LYS A 58 18.41 -29.89 7.42
C LYS A 58 17.28 -29.46 6.46
N ALA A 59 16.02 -29.48 6.92
CA ALA A 59 14.89 -29.04 6.12
C ALA A 59 15.00 -27.55 5.75
N PHE A 60 15.40 -26.70 6.69
CA PHE A 60 15.63 -25.28 6.39
C PHE A 60 16.76 -25.10 5.37
N GLN A 61 17.85 -25.82 5.51
CA GLN A 61 18.96 -25.80 4.56
C GLN A 61 18.50 -26.24 3.16
N ALA A 62 17.67 -27.26 3.05
CA ALA A 62 17.11 -27.73 1.78
C ALA A 62 16.19 -26.66 1.14
N ILE A 63 15.31 -26.03 1.93
CA ILE A 63 14.45 -24.93 1.46
C ILE A 63 15.31 -23.76 0.96
N HIS A 64 16.39 -23.42 1.68
CA HIS A 64 17.28 -22.31 1.33
C HIS A 64 18.12 -22.54 0.08
N GLN A 65 18.13 -23.76 -0.49
CA GLN A 65 18.72 -24.00 -1.82
C GLN A 65 17.89 -23.35 -2.95
N PHE A 66 16.62 -23.06 -2.68
CA PHE A 66 15.74 -22.42 -3.65
C PHE A 66 15.69 -20.92 -3.41
N THR A 67 16.00 -20.13 -4.44
CA THR A 67 15.77 -18.71 -4.44
C THR A 67 14.35 -18.45 -4.91
N LEU A 68 13.50 -17.96 -4.03
CA LEU A 68 12.14 -17.57 -4.34
C LEU A 68 12.11 -16.09 -4.73
N SER A 69 11.72 -15.81 -5.98
CA SER A 69 11.49 -14.44 -6.41
C SER A 69 10.27 -13.83 -5.69
N ASN A 70 10.25 -12.52 -5.54
CA ASN A 70 9.23 -11.82 -4.77
C ASN A 70 7.80 -12.04 -5.31
N ASN A 71 7.64 -12.29 -6.61
CA ASN A 71 6.35 -12.52 -7.26
C ASN A 71 5.77 -13.95 -7.07
N VAL A 72 6.50 -14.87 -6.43
CA VAL A 72 5.98 -16.22 -6.12
C VAL A 72 4.98 -16.13 -4.97
N PRO A 73 3.67 -16.37 -5.20
CA PRO A 73 2.67 -16.26 -4.14
C PRO A 73 2.69 -17.46 -3.20
N MET A 74 2.12 -17.28 -2.01
CA MET A 74 1.81 -18.41 -1.13
C MET A 74 0.69 -19.28 -1.73
N SER A 75 0.71 -20.57 -1.45
CA SER A 75 -0.41 -21.47 -1.78
C SER A 75 -1.67 -21.20 -0.95
N LEU A 76 -1.51 -20.62 0.25
CA LEU A 76 -2.61 -20.15 1.09
C LEU A 76 -3.05 -18.77 0.64
N VAL A 77 -4.34 -18.63 0.29
CA VAL A 77 -4.94 -17.36 -0.13
C VAL A 77 -5.83 -16.83 0.98
N PHE A 78 -5.62 -15.57 1.36
CA PHE A 78 -6.47 -14.90 2.33
C PHE A 78 -7.85 -14.59 1.74
N ASP A 79 -8.90 -14.98 2.45
CA ASP A 79 -10.29 -14.64 2.15
C ASP A 79 -10.82 -13.65 3.21
N PRO A 80 -11.15 -12.41 2.83
CA PRO A 80 -11.70 -11.42 3.76
C PRO A 80 -13.18 -11.64 4.08
N MET A 81 -13.87 -12.51 3.33
CA MET A 81 -15.32 -12.66 3.46
C MET A 81 -15.71 -13.30 4.80
N PRO A 82 -16.64 -12.69 5.55
CA PRO A 82 -17.23 -13.32 6.72
C PRO A 82 -18.01 -14.57 6.34
N VAL A 83 -18.08 -15.53 7.27
CA VAL A 83 -18.79 -16.79 7.02
C VAL A 83 -20.25 -16.54 6.64
N GLY A 84 -20.70 -17.16 5.54
CA GLY A 84 -22.07 -17.06 5.05
C GLY A 84 -22.41 -15.79 4.24
N VAL A 85 -21.48 -14.85 4.13
CA VAL A 85 -21.65 -13.62 3.32
C VAL A 85 -21.26 -13.88 1.87
N LYS A 86 -22.09 -13.41 0.94
CA LYS A 86 -21.87 -13.54 -0.49
C LYS A 86 -21.61 -12.18 -1.13
N VAL A 87 -20.70 -12.15 -2.09
CA VAL A 87 -20.43 -10.96 -2.91
C VAL A 87 -21.55 -10.77 -3.93
N VAL A 88 -21.97 -9.52 -4.13
CA VAL A 88 -22.91 -9.17 -5.22
C VAL A 88 -22.12 -9.15 -6.52
N THR A 89 -22.50 -10.01 -7.48
CA THR A 89 -21.83 -10.14 -8.79
C THR A 89 -22.62 -9.52 -9.94
N GLN A 90 -23.91 -9.23 -9.74
CA GLN A 90 -24.75 -8.65 -10.79
C GLN A 90 -24.40 -7.18 -11.02
N GLN A 91 -23.65 -6.92 -12.08
CA GLN A 91 -23.30 -5.57 -12.52
C GLN A 91 -24.49 -4.88 -13.19
N LYS A 92 -24.82 -3.68 -12.71
CA LYS A 92 -25.77 -2.75 -13.33
C LYS A 92 -24.99 -1.71 -14.15
N PRO A 93 -25.63 -1.06 -15.14
CA PRO A 93 -25.03 0.09 -15.83
C PRO A 93 -24.63 1.17 -14.82
N ILE A 94 -23.40 1.67 -14.94
CA ILE A 94 -22.90 2.73 -14.09
C ILE A 94 -23.40 4.08 -14.59
N ASP A 95 -24.00 4.86 -13.72
CA ASP A 95 -24.36 6.26 -13.99
C ASP A 95 -23.33 7.20 -13.33
N TRP A 96 -22.37 7.65 -14.11
CA TRP A 96 -21.30 8.52 -13.63
C TRP A 96 -21.76 9.93 -13.26
N GLY A 97 -22.83 10.45 -13.85
CA GLY A 97 -23.25 11.84 -13.66
C GLY A 97 -22.15 12.84 -14.08
N LEU A 98 -21.46 12.56 -15.18
CA LEU A 98 -20.46 13.47 -15.72
C LEU A 98 -21.12 14.78 -16.17
N PRO A 99 -20.49 15.96 -15.99
CA PRO A 99 -21.00 17.22 -16.51
C PRO A 99 -21.11 17.15 -18.04
N LYS A 100 -22.16 17.79 -18.57
CA LYS A 100 -22.38 17.84 -20.03
C LYS A 100 -21.30 18.64 -20.74
N GLU A 101 -20.81 19.67 -20.08
CA GLU A 101 -19.80 20.57 -20.60
C GLU A 101 -18.85 21.05 -19.49
N VAL A 102 -17.59 21.26 -19.89
CA VAL A 102 -16.54 21.86 -19.05
C VAL A 102 -15.92 23.01 -19.86
N ALA A 103 -15.75 24.16 -19.23
CA ALA A 103 -15.03 25.27 -19.83
C ALA A 103 -13.53 25.01 -19.87
N LEU A 104 -12.88 25.35 -20.98
CA LEU A 104 -11.42 25.40 -21.03
C LEU A 104 -10.96 26.67 -20.29
N PRO A 105 -10.00 26.55 -19.35
CA PRO A 105 -9.52 27.74 -18.64
C PRO A 105 -8.69 28.64 -19.58
N ALA A 106 -8.72 29.95 -19.31
CA ALA A 106 -7.91 30.91 -20.07
C ALA A 106 -6.40 30.60 -19.95
N ASN A 107 -5.96 30.24 -18.75
CA ASN A 107 -4.61 29.74 -18.51
C ASN A 107 -4.60 28.21 -18.51
N LYS A 108 -4.08 27.59 -19.58
CA LYS A 108 -4.00 26.13 -19.71
C LYS A 108 -3.20 25.45 -18.58
N GLN A 109 -2.36 26.17 -17.84
CA GLN A 109 -1.64 25.58 -16.68
C GLN A 109 -2.60 25.15 -15.56
N GLU A 110 -3.78 25.74 -15.47
CA GLU A 110 -4.81 25.35 -14.49
C GLU A 110 -5.35 23.94 -14.71
N LEU A 111 -5.26 23.41 -15.95
CA LEU A 111 -5.64 22.04 -16.28
C LEU A 111 -4.86 21.00 -15.45
N ALA A 112 -3.66 21.33 -14.99
CA ALA A 112 -2.86 20.49 -14.11
C ALA A 112 -3.57 20.13 -12.78
N PHE A 113 -4.53 20.96 -12.37
CA PHE A 113 -5.29 20.80 -11.14
C PHE A 113 -6.77 20.43 -11.38
N TYR A 114 -7.16 20.24 -12.64
CA TYR A 114 -8.50 19.75 -12.94
C TYR A 114 -8.64 18.28 -12.52
N PRO A 115 -9.75 17.90 -11.87
CA PRO A 115 -10.03 16.49 -11.60
C PRO A 115 -10.21 15.72 -12.91
N VAL A 116 -9.94 14.42 -12.86
CA VAL A 116 -9.97 13.51 -14.02
C VAL A 116 -11.29 13.61 -14.79
N TYR A 117 -12.43 13.67 -14.08
CA TYR A 117 -13.73 13.74 -14.73
C TYR A 117 -13.93 15.00 -15.59
N LYS A 118 -13.36 16.15 -15.20
CA LYS A 118 -13.37 17.37 -16.00
C LYS A 118 -12.45 17.25 -17.23
N LEU A 119 -11.24 16.71 -17.03
CA LEU A 119 -10.31 16.45 -18.14
C LEU A 119 -10.90 15.47 -19.15
N ALA A 120 -11.59 14.42 -18.70
CA ALA A 120 -12.30 13.45 -19.55
C ALA A 120 -13.34 14.11 -20.46
N VAL A 121 -14.11 15.06 -19.92
CA VAL A 121 -15.11 15.81 -20.71
C VAL A 121 -14.44 16.71 -21.74
N LEU A 122 -13.33 17.39 -21.38
CA LEU A 122 -12.57 18.22 -22.33
C LEU A 122 -11.95 17.40 -23.47
N ILE A 123 -11.38 16.24 -23.19
CA ILE A 123 -10.84 15.32 -24.21
C ILE A 123 -11.96 14.78 -25.09
N LYS A 124 -13.04 14.25 -24.50
CA LYS A 124 -14.18 13.71 -25.23
C LYS A 124 -14.82 14.73 -26.18
N SER A 125 -14.92 15.98 -25.73
CA SER A 125 -15.44 17.10 -26.53
C SER A 125 -14.41 17.72 -27.49
N LYS A 126 -13.20 17.17 -27.55
CA LYS A 126 -12.08 17.65 -28.39
C LYS A 126 -11.68 19.10 -28.12
N LYS A 127 -11.97 19.63 -26.90
CA LYS A 127 -11.52 20.96 -26.47
C LYS A 127 -10.02 20.99 -26.12
N ILE A 128 -9.45 19.81 -25.79
CA ILE A 128 -8.01 19.57 -25.62
C ILE A 128 -7.68 18.19 -26.14
N THR A 129 -6.47 18.00 -26.67
CA THR A 129 -5.97 16.69 -27.08
C THR A 129 -5.24 16.00 -25.93
N SER A 130 -5.17 14.65 -25.98
CA SER A 130 -4.34 13.86 -25.06
C SER A 130 -2.85 14.27 -25.16
N THR A 131 -2.37 14.53 -26.38
CA THR A 131 -0.98 14.99 -26.62
C THR A 131 -0.70 16.34 -25.95
N GLU A 132 -1.62 17.32 -26.03
CA GLU A 132 -1.46 18.62 -25.34
C GLU A 132 -1.43 18.43 -23.83
N LEU A 133 -2.37 17.65 -23.29
CA LEU A 133 -2.45 17.39 -21.84
C LEU A 133 -1.21 16.62 -21.34
N THR A 134 -0.75 15.62 -22.08
CA THR A 134 0.47 14.86 -21.75
C THR A 134 1.71 15.77 -21.75
N LYS A 135 1.86 16.65 -22.74
CA LYS A 135 2.96 17.63 -22.76
C LYS A 135 2.92 18.59 -21.57
N LEU A 136 1.73 19.01 -21.15
CA LEU A 136 1.56 19.84 -19.95
C LEU A 136 2.12 19.12 -18.71
N TYR A 137 1.70 17.90 -18.44
CA TYR A 137 2.16 17.15 -17.26
C TYR A 137 3.65 16.78 -17.35
N LEU A 138 4.17 16.40 -18.54
CA LEU A 138 5.59 16.15 -18.74
C LEU A 138 6.45 17.39 -18.47
N SER A 139 6.00 18.57 -18.91
CA SER A 139 6.70 19.83 -18.63
C SER A 139 6.73 20.14 -17.13
N ARG A 140 5.64 19.87 -16.41
CA ARG A 140 5.57 20.04 -14.96
C ARG A 140 6.41 19.03 -14.20
N LEU A 141 6.45 17.76 -14.65
CA LEU A 141 7.36 16.75 -14.10
C LEU A 141 8.81 17.20 -14.22
N LYS A 142 9.24 17.63 -15.41
CA LYS A 142 10.62 18.15 -15.64
C LYS A 142 10.95 19.36 -14.75
N LYS A 143 9.95 20.21 -14.45
CA LYS A 143 10.15 21.41 -13.63
C LYS A 143 10.21 21.12 -12.13
N TYR A 144 9.40 20.18 -11.62
CA TYR A 144 9.13 20.07 -10.20
C TYR A 144 9.45 18.70 -9.57
N ALA A 145 9.69 17.65 -10.36
CA ALA A 145 9.89 16.31 -9.81
C ALA A 145 11.12 16.23 -8.90
N ASP A 146 12.21 16.90 -9.25
CA ASP A 146 13.44 16.96 -8.43
C ASP A 146 13.21 17.75 -7.13
N THR A 147 12.44 18.84 -7.19
CA THR A 147 12.07 19.61 -5.99
C THR A 147 11.31 18.76 -4.98
N LEU A 148 10.41 17.92 -5.47
CA LEU A 148 9.61 17.02 -4.64
C LEU A 148 10.29 15.68 -4.36
N GLN A 149 11.35 15.33 -5.08
CA GLN A 149 11.98 14.01 -5.06
C GLN A 149 10.92 12.90 -5.23
N CYS A 150 10.02 13.06 -6.22
CA CYS A 150 8.83 12.23 -6.34
C CYS A 150 8.82 11.29 -7.55
N ALA A 151 9.82 11.36 -8.44
CA ALA A 151 9.91 10.53 -9.65
C ALA A 151 11.16 9.64 -9.66
N ILE A 152 11.00 8.41 -10.14
CA ILE A 152 12.09 7.47 -10.46
C ILE A 152 12.45 7.60 -11.94
N SER A 153 11.45 7.46 -12.84
CA SER A 153 11.63 7.47 -14.28
C SER A 153 10.49 8.19 -14.97
N ILE A 154 10.79 9.18 -15.80
CA ILE A 154 9.81 9.86 -16.67
C ILE A 154 9.81 9.15 -18.03
N LEU A 155 8.65 8.69 -18.47
CA LEU A 155 8.46 7.82 -19.63
C LEU A 155 8.00 8.65 -20.86
N GLU A 156 8.72 9.72 -21.21
CA GLU A 156 8.29 10.73 -22.18
C GLU A 156 7.98 10.17 -23.57
N GLU A 157 8.88 9.35 -24.13
CA GLU A 157 8.74 8.83 -25.49
C GLU A 157 7.50 7.93 -25.61
N SER A 158 7.37 6.94 -24.74
CA SER A 158 6.22 6.03 -24.72
C SER A 158 4.91 6.77 -24.41
N ALA A 159 4.95 7.75 -23.50
CA ALA A 159 3.80 8.57 -23.15
C ALA A 159 3.29 9.39 -24.35
N LEU A 160 4.16 10.05 -25.10
CA LEU A 160 3.78 10.82 -26.28
C LEU A 160 3.24 9.91 -27.41
N LYS A 161 3.78 8.70 -27.55
CA LYS A 161 3.25 7.69 -28.47
C LYS A 161 1.83 7.25 -28.09
N GLN A 162 1.61 6.92 -26.82
CA GLN A 162 0.28 6.55 -26.29
C GLN A 162 -0.73 7.70 -26.44
N ALA A 163 -0.31 8.93 -26.12
CA ALA A 163 -1.19 10.10 -26.23
C ALA A 163 -1.59 10.39 -27.68
N LYS A 164 -0.67 10.28 -28.63
CA LYS A 164 -0.98 10.41 -30.06
C LYS A 164 -1.95 9.33 -30.53
N GLN A 165 -1.76 8.09 -30.11
CA GLN A 165 -2.69 6.99 -30.42
C GLN A 165 -4.09 7.29 -29.87
N ALA A 166 -4.20 7.80 -28.62
CA ALA A 166 -5.48 8.19 -28.04
C ALA A 166 -6.17 9.29 -28.87
N ASP A 167 -5.43 10.31 -29.31
CA ASP A 167 -5.95 11.38 -30.15
C ASP A 167 -6.47 10.84 -31.50
N GLU A 168 -5.72 9.94 -32.15
CA GLU A 168 -6.12 9.30 -33.41
C GLU A 168 -7.40 8.45 -33.24
N GLU A 169 -7.51 7.68 -32.16
CA GLU A 169 -8.70 6.89 -31.85
C GLU A 169 -9.93 7.79 -31.62
N ILE A 170 -9.78 8.84 -30.80
CA ILE A 170 -10.87 9.78 -30.50
C ILE A 170 -11.29 10.55 -31.75
N ALA A 171 -10.33 10.95 -32.62
CA ALA A 171 -10.66 11.60 -33.89
C ALA A 171 -11.53 10.74 -34.78
N LYS A 172 -11.28 9.41 -34.79
CA LYS A 172 -12.06 8.39 -35.53
C LYS A 172 -13.37 7.98 -34.85
N GLY A 173 -13.74 8.62 -33.71
CA GLY A 173 -14.96 8.33 -32.95
C GLY A 173 -14.86 7.15 -31.97
N LYS A 174 -13.68 6.54 -31.82
CA LYS A 174 -13.44 5.49 -30.83
C LYS A 174 -13.07 6.11 -29.49
N TYR A 175 -14.03 6.18 -28.58
CA TYR A 175 -13.80 6.67 -27.21
C TYR A 175 -13.96 5.51 -26.21
N ARG A 176 -12.86 5.16 -25.49
CA ARG A 176 -12.80 4.00 -24.61
C ARG A 176 -13.43 4.24 -23.23
N GLY A 177 -13.63 5.50 -22.84
CA GLY A 177 -14.20 5.85 -21.53
C GLY A 177 -13.49 7.04 -20.88
N PRO A 178 -13.85 7.36 -19.62
CA PRO A 178 -13.37 8.58 -18.93
C PRO A 178 -11.84 8.68 -18.77
N LEU A 179 -11.11 7.58 -18.83
CA LEU A 179 -9.65 7.59 -18.71
C LEU A 179 -8.91 7.68 -20.05
N HIS A 180 -9.65 7.67 -21.19
CA HIS A 180 -9.04 7.68 -22.51
C HIS A 180 -8.27 8.98 -22.77
N GLY A 181 -6.95 8.87 -22.93
CA GLY A 181 -6.04 9.98 -23.14
C GLY A 181 -5.62 10.74 -21.87
N ILE A 182 -5.95 10.23 -20.68
CA ILE A 182 -5.61 10.87 -19.40
C ILE A 182 -4.21 10.43 -18.94
N PRO A 183 -3.27 11.38 -18.69
CA PRO A 183 -1.93 11.09 -18.19
C PRO A 183 -1.92 10.69 -16.71
N TYR A 184 -1.19 9.61 -16.36
CA TYR A 184 -1.10 9.14 -14.99
C TYR A 184 0.30 8.65 -14.61
N GLY A 185 0.51 8.49 -13.29
CA GLY A 185 1.72 7.90 -12.73
C GLY A 185 1.46 6.64 -11.93
N ILE A 186 2.49 5.80 -11.77
CA ILE A 186 2.42 4.59 -10.95
C ILE A 186 3.53 4.58 -9.90
N LYS A 187 3.22 4.02 -8.74
CA LYS A 187 4.22 3.70 -7.72
C LYS A 187 5.24 2.70 -8.25
N ASP A 188 6.52 2.94 -8.03
CA ASP A 188 7.63 2.17 -8.61
C ASP A 188 7.83 0.77 -7.98
N LEU A 189 6.78 0.19 -7.45
CA LEU A 189 6.70 -1.24 -7.14
C LEU A 189 5.81 -2.01 -8.13
N LEU A 190 5.17 -1.30 -9.06
CA LEU A 190 4.41 -1.88 -10.16
C LEU A 190 5.33 -2.04 -11.37
N THR A 191 5.39 -3.25 -11.91
CA THR A 191 6.25 -3.57 -13.05
C THR A 191 5.69 -3.01 -14.35
N VAL A 192 6.59 -2.55 -15.19
CA VAL A 192 6.32 -2.21 -16.60
C VAL A 192 7.50 -2.73 -17.41
N GLU A 193 7.23 -3.63 -18.32
CA GLU A 193 8.23 -4.25 -19.19
C GLU A 193 9.08 -3.19 -19.90
N GLY A 194 10.39 -3.40 -19.94
CA GLY A 194 11.35 -2.47 -20.53
C GLY A 194 11.68 -1.24 -19.68
N THR A 195 11.20 -1.15 -18.43
CA THR A 195 11.54 -0.07 -17.50
C THR A 195 12.17 -0.60 -16.21
N GLU A 196 12.96 0.27 -15.54
CA GLU A 196 13.41 -0.06 -14.18
C GLU A 196 12.23 -0.13 -13.22
N THR A 197 12.31 -1.07 -12.27
CA THR A 197 11.38 -1.21 -11.15
C THR A 197 12.20 -1.44 -9.88
N THR A 198 12.48 -0.35 -9.16
CA THR A 198 13.54 -0.31 -8.13
C THR A 198 13.03 -0.58 -6.72
N TRP A 199 11.69 -0.62 -6.54
CA TRP A 199 11.04 -0.72 -5.22
C TRP A 199 11.50 0.38 -4.23
N GLY A 200 12.06 1.49 -4.75
CA GLY A 200 12.62 2.58 -3.94
C GLY A 200 13.86 2.21 -3.12
N ALA A 201 14.41 1.01 -3.29
CA ALA A 201 15.44 0.45 -2.43
C ALA A 201 16.78 0.29 -3.17
N ALA A 202 17.86 0.74 -2.55
CA ALA A 202 19.20 0.73 -3.15
C ALA A 202 19.67 -0.65 -3.65
N PRO A 203 19.39 -1.80 -2.96
CA PRO A 203 19.74 -3.12 -3.46
C PRO A 203 19.10 -3.51 -4.80
N PHE A 204 18.03 -2.81 -5.22
CA PHE A 204 17.26 -3.09 -6.44
C PHE A 204 17.33 -1.95 -7.47
N LYS A 205 18.21 -0.96 -7.27
CA LYS A 205 18.47 0.07 -8.27
C LYS A 205 18.99 -0.56 -9.56
N GLY A 206 18.41 -0.17 -10.70
CA GLY A 206 18.72 -0.75 -12.02
C GLY A 206 18.01 -2.08 -12.30
N GLN A 207 17.15 -2.57 -11.39
CA GLN A 207 16.40 -3.80 -11.62
C GLN A 207 15.36 -3.60 -12.73
N THR A 208 15.36 -4.51 -13.71
CA THR A 208 14.29 -4.66 -14.71
C THR A 208 13.58 -5.97 -14.48
N ILE A 209 12.27 -5.98 -14.66
CA ILE A 209 11.42 -7.17 -14.54
C ILE A 209 10.63 -7.29 -15.84
N ASP A 210 10.76 -8.44 -16.52
CA ASP A 210 10.19 -8.70 -17.84
C ASP A 210 8.69 -9.06 -17.73
N GLU A 211 7.94 -8.13 -17.15
CA GLU A 211 6.51 -8.26 -16.90
C GLU A 211 5.87 -6.89 -16.75
N THR A 212 4.61 -6.74 -17.19
CA THR A 212 3.78 -5.57 -16.92
C THR A 212 2.64 -5.93 -15.98
N ALA A 213 2.49 -5.18 -14.90
CA ALA A 213 1.45 -5.38 -13.90
C ALA A 213 0.04 -5.30 -14.50
N THR A 214 -0.87 -6.18 -14.04
CA THR A 214 -2.26 -6.21 -14.51
C THR A 214 -2.94 -4.85 -14.42
N VAL A 215 -2.72 -4.09 -13.35
CA VAL A 215 -3.30 -2.75 -13.18
C VAL A 215 -2.86 -1.79 -14.28
N VAL A 216 -1.62 -1.89 -14.76
CA VAL A 216 -1.10 -1.08 -15.86
C VAL A 216 -1.73 -1.51 -17.19
N LYS A 217 -1.80 -2.82 -17.46
CA LYS A 217 -2.46 -3.36 -18.66
C LYS A 217 -3.94 -2.94 -18.75
N LYS A 218 -4.67 -2.98 -17.64
CA LYS A 218 -6.07 -2.53 -17.57
C LYS A 218 -6.22 -1.02 -17.83
N LEU A 219 -5.32 -0.18 -17.31
CA LEU A 219 -5.31 1.26 -17.58
C LEU A 219 -4.95 1.57 -19.03
N GLU A 220 -4.04 0.82 -19.64
CA GLU A 220 -3.72 0.92 -21.07
C GLU A 220 -4.93 0.52 -21.94
N GLN A 221 -5.65 -0.54 -21.58
CA GLN A 221 -6.91 -0.94 -22.23
C GLN A 221 -7.98 0.16 -22.13
N ALA A 222 -8.04 0.89 -21.01
CA ALA A 222 -8.89 2.05 -20.84
C ALA A 222 -8.41 3.29 -21.62
N GLY A 223 -7.22 3.23 -22.22
CA GLY A 223 -6.60 4.29 -23.01
C GLY A 223 -5.91 5.37 -22.19
N ALA A 224 -5.64 5.14 -20.89
CA ALA A 224 -4.85 6.05 -20.05
C ALA A 224 -3.39 6.06 -20.49
N VAL A 225 -2.70 7.18 -20.27
CA VAL A 225 -1.32 7.43 -20.73
C VAL A 225 -0.36 7.39 -19.55
N LEU A 226 0.50 6.37 -19.48
CA LEU A 226 1.51 6.25 -18.43
C LEU A 226 2.68 7.19 -18.71
N ILE A 227 2.92 8.17 -17.80
CA ILE A 227 3.95 9.20 -18.00
C ILE A 227 5.14 9.12 -17.05
N VAL A 228 4.99 8.43 -15.89
CA VAL A 228 6.03 8.44 -14.85
C VAL A 228 5.90 7.26 -13.90
N LYS A 229 7.04 6.71 -13.47
CA LYS A 229 7.16 5.85 -12.30
C LYS A 229 7.56 6.70 -11.09
N LEU A 230 6.74 6.66 -10.05
CA LEU A 230 6.78 7.55 -8.91
C LEU A 230 7.46 6.87 -7.71
N THR A 231 8.13 7.67 -6.90
CA THR A 231 8.85 7.20 -5.73
C THR A 231 7.94 6.54 -4.69
N LEU A 232 8.55 5.68 -3.91
CA LEU A 232 7.97 5.07 -2.73
C LEU A 232 9.03 4.98 -1.64
N GLY A 233 8.61 4.96 -0.39
CA GLY A 233 9.55 4.56 0.66
C GLY A 233 10.06 3.14 0.41
N ALA A 234 11.35 2.94 0.62
CA ALA A 234 12.05 1.71 0.26
C ALA A 234 11.31 0.46 0.76
N LEU A 235 11.06 -0.50 -0.15
CA LEU A 235 10.27 -1.71 0.10
C LEU A 235 8.92 -1.42 0.77
N ALA A 236 8.25 -0.35 0.31
CA ALA A 236 6.94 0.09 0.77
C ALA A 236 6.87 0.52 2.26
N MET A 237 7.91 1.17 2.81
CA MET A 237 7.90 1.76 4.15
C MET A 237 8.26 3.26 4.13
N GLY A 238 7.34 4.12 4.60
CA GLY A 238 7.58 5.57 4.73
C GLY A 238 7.83 6.26 3.40
N ASP A 239 8.64 7.32 3.42
CA ASP A 239 8.94 8.19 2.26
C ASP A 239 10.44 8.31 1.94
N ILE A 240 11.29 7.57 2.66
CA ILE A 240 12.73 7.49 2.42
C ILE A 240 13.00 6.43 1.35
N TRP A 241 13.68 6.83 0.28
CA TRP A 241 14.10 5.95 -0.80
C TRP A 241 15.59 6.19 -1.12
N TYR A 242 16.19 5.42 -2.01
CA TYR A 242 17.63 5.53 -2.29
C TYR A 242 18.08 6.90 -2.85
N GLY A 243 17.15 7.70 -3.40
CA GLY A 243 17.45 9.05 -3.91
C GLY A 243 17.13 10.17 -2.92
N GLY A 244 16.64 9.85 -1.71
CA GLY A 244 16.35 10.86 -0.69
C GLY A 244 15.01 10.69 0.01
N VAL A 245 14.28 11.78 0.23
CA VAL A 245 12.96 11.80 0.91
C VAL A 245 11.96 12.53 0.04
N THR A 246 10.91 11.84 -0.37
CA THR A 246 9.81 12.48 -1.12
C THR A 246 9.14 13.56 -0.28
N LYS A 247 9.00 14.76 -0.84
CA LYS A 247 8.56 15.96 -0.12
C LYS A 247 7.04 16.14 -0.13
N ASN A 248 6.56 16.76 0.94
CA ASN A 248 5.19 17.26 1.02
C ASN A 248 5.06 18.54 0.17
N PRO A 249 4.15 18.62 -0.80
CA PRO A 249 4.02 19.79 -1.67
C PRO A 249 3.54 21.07 -0.94
N TRP A 250 2.95 20.95 0.25
CA TRP A 250 2.56 22.09 1.08
C TRP A 250 3.71 22.66 1.92
N ASN A 251 4.69 21.81 2.26
CA ASN A 251 5.87 22.21 3.01
C ASN A 251 7.05 21.32 2.61
N LEU A 252 7.97 21.84 1.81
CA LEU A 252 9.14 21.10 1.31
C LEU A 252 10.15 20.67 2.39
N LYS A 253 10.02 21.18 3.63
CA LYS A 253 10.84 20.72 4.76
C LYS A 253 10.33 19.38 5.31
N ASP A 254 9.07 19.06 5.09
CA ASP A 254 8.42 17.84 5.54
C ASP A 254 8.45 16.77 4.46
N GLY A 255 8.48 15.50 4.88
CA GLY A 255 8.23 14.36 4.01
C GLY A 255 6.75 14.21 3.67
N SER A 256 6.48 13.53 2.55
CA SER A 256 5.11 13.24 2.07
C SER A 256 4.38 12.17 2.90
N SER A 257 5.09 11.52 3.85
CA SER A 257 4.66 10.22 4.34
C SER A 257 4.59 9.18 3.21
N GLY A 258 4.14 7.96 3.49
CA GLY A 258 4.14 6.90 2.49
C GLY A 258 3.37 5.64 2.92
N SER A 259 3.61 4.58 2.16
CA SER A 259 4.68 4.36 1.20
C SER A 259 4.35 4.79 -0.23
N SER A 260 3.11 5.16 -0.58
CA SER A 260 2.78 5.74 -1.90
C SER A 260 3.17 7.23 -1.95
N ALA A 261 4.43 7.51 -1.61
CA ALA A 261 4.98 8.83 -1.36
C ALA A 261 4.89 9.74 -2.60
N GLY A 262 5.52 9.34 -3.70
CA GLY A 262 5.48 10.07 -4.97
C GLY A 262 4.07 10.12 -5.57
N SER A 263 3.27 9.05 -5.39
CA SER A 263 1.89 9.01 -5.89
C SER A 263 1.03 10.15 -5.30
N ALA A 264 1.08 10.36 -3.98
CA ALA A 264 0.35 11.44 -3.34
C ALA A 264 0.94 12.82 -3.67
N SER A 265 2.27 12.96 -3.55
CA SER A 265 2.97 14.23 -3.75
C SER A 265 2.79 14.77 -5.17
N ALA A 266 3.01 13.92 -6.19
CA ALA A 266 2.86 14.32 -7.59
C ALA A 266 1.42 14.66 -7.98
N THR A 267 0.43 13.89 -7.49
CA THR A 267 -0.99 14.15 -7.77
C THR A 267 -1.42 15.52 -7.23
N VAL A 268 -1.08 15.83 -5.98
CA VAL A 268 -1.48 17.10 -5.35
C VAL A 268 -0.74 18.29 -5.94
N ALA A 269 0.53 18.12 -6.32
CA ALA A 269 1.32 19.15 -7.00
C ALA A 269 0.94 19.35 -8.48
N GLY A 270 -0.02 18.59 -9.03
CA GLY A 270 -0.45 18.68 -10.41
C GLY A 270 0.61 18.22 -11.40
N LEU A 271 1.38 17.18 -11.08
CA LEU A 271 2.38 16.57 -11.97
C LEU A 271 1.85 15.35 -12.71
N VAL A 272 0.72 14.82 -12.29
CA VAL A 272 -0.09 13.77 -12.93
C VAL A 272 -1.56 14.06 -12.68
N ALA A 273 -2.46 13.58 -13.54
CA ALA A 273 -3.90 13.73 -13.33
C ALA A 273 -4.39 12.80 -12.18
N PHE A 274 -3.82 11.61 -12.08
CA PHE A 274 -4.00 10.67 -10.99
C PHE A 274 -2.76 9.75 -10.88
N ALA A 275 -2.68 9.03 -9.78
CA ALA A 275 -1.62 8.04 -9.60
C ALA A 275 -2.17 6.73 -9.02
N ILE A 276 -1.47 5.63 -9.28
CA ILE A 276 -1.70 4.35 -8.62
C ILE A 276 -0.71 4.18 -7.48
N GLY A 277 -1.23 3.82 -6.31
CA GLY A 277 -0.46 3.46 -5.13
C GLY A 277 -0.86 2.09 -4.59
N THR A 278 -0.30 1.75 -3.43
CA THR A 278 -0.60 0.49 -2.73
C THR A 278 -0.70 0.71 -1.24
N GLU A 279 -1.48 -0.12 -0.57
CA GLU A 279 -1.54 -0.14 0.88
C GLU A 279 -1.51 -1.55 1.44
N THR A 280 -0.53 -1.78 2.32
CA THR A 280 -0.52 -2.93 3.24
C THR A 280 -1.13 -2.49 4.57
N LEU A 281 -0.61 -1.38 5.12
CA LEU A 281 -1.10 -0.74 6.35
C LEU A 281 -0.81 0.77 6.29
N GLY A 282 -1.80 1.56 5.87
CA GLY A 282 -1.73 3.03 5.83
C GLY A 282 -1.06 3.63 4.60
N SER A 283 -0.57 2.85 3.64
CA SER A 283 0.28 3.37 2.55
C SER A 283 -0.47 4.09 1.41
N ILE A 284 -1.79 4.17 1.45
CA ILE A 284 -2.64 5.09 0.68
C ILE A 284 -3.16 6.17 1.62
N VAL A 285 -3.71 5.78 2.76
CA VAL A 285 -4.33 6.70 3.72
C VAL A 285 -3.32 7.73 4.24
N SER A 286 -2.13 7.31 4.64
CA SER A 286 -1.14 8.19 5.26
C SER A 286 -0.59 9.27 4.31
N PRO A 287 -0.08 8.94 3.11
CA PRO A 287 0.39 9.97 2.18
C PRO A 287 -0.76 10.82 1.62
N SER A 288 -1.97 10.28 1.45
CA SER A 288 -3.15 11.08 1.09
C SER A 288 -3.45 12.12 2.15
N THR A 289 -3.47 11.75 3.43
CA THR A 289 -3.62 12.70 4.54
C THR A 289 -2.55 13.78 4.53
N ARG A 290 -1.28 13.37 4.42
CA ARG A 290 -0.14 14.27 4.55
C ARG A 290 -0.06 15.28 3.40
N CYS A 291 -0.40 14.85 2.18
CA CYS A 291 -0.35 15.68 0.98
C CYS A 291 -1.70 16.36 0.64
N GLY A 292 -2.81 15.91 1.23
CA GLY A 292 -4.14 16.44 0.89
C GLY A 292 -4.72 15.82 -0.40
N ALA A 293 -4.40 14.57 -0.70
CA ALA A 293 -5.00 13.82 -1.80
C ALA A 293 -6.27 13.08 -1.37
N SER A 294 -7.14 12.77 -2.32
CA SER A 294 -8.19 11.77 -2.17
C SER A 294 -7.62 10.40 -2.54
N GLY A 295 -7.74 9.42 -1.64
CA GLY A 295 -7.24 8.06 -1.86
C GLY A 295 -8.32 7.00 -1.66
N LEU A 296 -8.35 6.01 -2.53
CA LEU A 296 -9.17 4.81 -2.34
C LEU A 296 -8.26 3.62 -2.09
N ARG A 297 -8.37 3.03 -0.91
CA ARG A 297 -7.92 1.68 -0.63
C ARG A 297 -9.10 0.74 -0.85
N PRO A 298 -9.12 -0.03 -1.96
CA PRO A 298 -10.23 -0.94 -2.24
C PRO A 298 -10.28 -2.12 -1.26
N THR A 299 -11.37 -2.87 -1.32
CA THR A 299 -11.48 -4.19 -0.70
C THR A 299 -10.32 -5.10 -1.12
N PHE A 300 -9.77 -5.87 -0.17
CA PHE A 300 -8.76 -6.88 -0.51
C PHE A 300 -9.31 -7.87 -1.54
N GLY A 301 -8.58 -8.08 -2.62
CA GLY A 301 -9.02 -8.93 -3.74
C GLY A 301 -9.98 -8.24 -4.74
N ALA A 302 -10.23 -6.93 -4.61
CA ALA A 302 -10.97 -6.19 -5.64
C ALA A 302 -10.12 -5.81 -6.85
N VAL A 303 -8.81 -5.69 -6.69
CA VAL A 303 -7.83 -5.34 -7.74
C VAL A 303 -6.70 -6.37 -7.71
N SER A 304 -6.33 -6.89 -8.87
CA SER A 304 -5.22 -7.83 -9.01
C SER A 304 -3.89 -7.17 -8.64
N ARG A 305 -3.07 -7.91 -7.88
CA ARG A 305 -1.72 -7.53 -7.47
C ARG A 305 -0.63 -8.16 -8.34
N HIS A 306 -1.01 -8.87 -9.40
CA HIS A 306 -0.06 -9.47 -10.32
C HIS A 306 0.83 -8.40 -10.95
N GLY A 307 2.16 -8.63 -10.91
CA GLY A 307 3.16 -7.65 -11.35
C GLY A 307 3.43 -6.51 -10.35
N ALA A 308 2.93 -6.62 -9.11
CA ALA A 308 3.31 -5.74 -8.02
C ALA A 308 4.30 -6.44 -7.07
N MET A 309 5.29 -5.71 -6.56
CA MET A 309 6.12 -6.17 -5.44
C MET A 309 5.25 -6.58 -4.27
N ALA A 310 5.36 -7.82 -3.82
CA ALA A 310 4.71 -8.28 -2.61
C ALA A 310 5.44 -7.77 -1.37
N LEU A 311 4.70 -7.17 -0.44
CA LEU A 311 5.14 -6.90 0.92
C LEU A 311 4.43 -7.85 1.88
N SER A 312 3.11 -7.97 1.76
CA SER A 312 2.30 -8.89 2.54
C SER A 312 1.28 -9.58 1.64
N TYR A 313 1.39 -10.88 1.53
CA TYR A 313 0.52 -11.70 0.67
C TYR A 313 -0.96 -11.62 1.05
N SER A 314 -1.25 -11.32 2.32
CA SER A 314 -2.61 -11.29 2.85
C SER A 314 -3.13 -9.88 3.16
N MET A 315 -2.33 -8.81 2.96
CA MET A 315 -2.74 -7.45 3.31
C MET A 315 -2.53 -6.42 2.19
N ASP A 316 -1.76 -6.70 1.13
CA ASP A 316 -1.50 -5.74 0.06
C ASP A 316 -2.75 -5.47 -0.79
N LYS A 317 -2.99 -4.21 -1.08
CA LYS A 317 -4.08 -3.71 -1.94
C LYS A 317 -3.53 -2.63 -2.86
N ILE A 318 -4.02 -2.57 -4.10
CA ILE A 318 -3.68 -1.53 -5.08
C ILE A 318 -4.88 -0.61 -5.20
N GLY A 319 -4.64 0.71 -5.21
CA GLY A 319 -5.70 1.68 -5.35
C GLY A 319 -5.23 3.04 -5.85
N PRO A 320 -6.17 3.88 -6.32
CA PRO A 320 -5.88 5.20 -6.86
C PRO A 320 -5.67 6.26 -5.77
N LEU A 321 -4.80 7.24 -6.10
CA LEU A 321 -4.68 8.52 -5.44
C LEU A 321 -4.99 9.60 -6.47
N CYS A 322 -6.02 10.39 -6.19
CA CYS A 322 -6.61 11.36 -7.10
C CYS A 322 -6.82 12.70 -6.40
N ARG A 323 -7.36 13.69 -7.13
CA ARG A 323 -7.80 14.94 -6.53
C ARG A 323 -9.17 14.80 -5.87
N SER A 324 -10.06 13.98 -6.42
CA SER A 324 -11.38 13.74 -5.85
C SER A 324 -11.68 12.25 -5.66
N ALA A 325 -12.60 11.93 -4.76
CA ALA A 325 -13.10 10.58 -4.57
C ALA A 325 -13.86 10.08 -5.81
N PHE A 326 -14.49 10.98 -6.55
CA PHE A 326 -15.15 10.63 -7.80
C PHE A 326 -14.14 10.20 -8.89
N ASP A 327 -12.98 10.85 -8.96
CA ASP A 327 -11.90 10.39 -9.83
C ASP A 327 -11.41 9.00 -9.42
N CYS A 328 -11.33 8.74 -8.11
CA CYS A 328 -11.00 7.39 -7.61
C CYS A 328 -11.99 6.33 -8.09
N ALA A 329 -13.29 6.66 -8.21
CA ALA A 329 -14.30 5.74 -8.75
C ALA A 329 -14.04 5.41 -10.23
N LEU A 330 -13.71 6.42 -11.05
CA LEU A 330 -13.42 6.23 -12.48
C LEU A 330 -12.19 5.34 -12.69
N VAL A 331 -11.15 5.56 -11.89
CA VAL A 331 -9.92 4.77 -11.96
C VAL A 331 -10.15 3.36 -11.42
N PHE A 332 -10.87 3.22 -10.29
CA PHE A 332 -11.18 1.93 -9.68
C PHE A 332 -11.98 1.02 -10.63
N ASP A 333 -12.97 1.58 -11.32
CA ASP A 333 -13.75 0.80 -12.30
C ASP A 333 -12.88 0.23 -13.43
N ALA A 334 -11.87 0.97 -13.87
CA ALA A 334 -10.96 0.51 -14.91
C ALA A 334 -10.00 -0.61 -14.42
N ILE A 335 -9.61 -0.62 -13.15
CA ILE A 335 -8.56 -1.53 -12.63
C ILE A 335 -9.10 -2.74 -11.86
N ARG A 336 -10.37 -2.73 -11.42
CA ARG A 336 -11.00 -3.80 -10.63
C ARG A 336 -11.23 -5.08 -11.41
N GLY A 337 -11.55 -6.14 -10.67
CA GLY A 337 -11.96 -7.45 -11.18
C GLY A 337 -10.80 -8.41 -11.38
N GLU A 338 -11.18 -9.64 -11.67
CA GLU A 338 -10.29 -10.79 -11.83
C GLU A 338 -9.39 -10.67 -13.08
N ASP A 339 -8.28 -11.42 -13.06
CA ASP A 339 -7.34 -11.54 -14.18
C ASP A 339 -6.77 -12.97 -14.32
N ASP A 340 -7.26 -13.93 -13.53
CA ASP A 340 -6.77 -15.31 -13.44
C ASP A 340 -5.31 -15.48 -13.00
N LEU A 341 -4.62 -14.38 -12.64
CA LEU A 341 -3.22 -14.36 -12.25
C LEU A 341 -3.06 -14.13 -10.73
N ASP A 342 -3.91 -13.32 -10.12
CA ASP A 342 -3.99 -13.17 -8.66
C ASP A 342 -5.20 -13.94 -8.10
N ARG A 343 -4.94 -15.08 -7.49
CA ARG A 343 -5.95 -15.98 -6.91
C ARG A 343 -6.79 -15.36 -5.80
N SER A 344 -6.40 -14.20 -5.26
CA SER A 344 -7.18 -13.48 -4.26
C SER A 344 -8.30 -12.64 -4.86
N THR A 345 -8.29 -12.41 -6.17
CA THR A 345 -9.30 -11.59 -6.84
C THR A 345 -10.65 -12.29 -6.94
N ARG A 346 -11.72 -11.49 -6.94
CA ARG A 346 -13.10 -11.96 -7.04
C ARG A 346 -13.91 -11.10 -7.99
N ALA A 347 -14.80 -11.74 -8.73
CA ALA A 347 -15.85 -11.04 -9.44
C ALA A 347 -16.80 -10.36 -8.44
N ALA A 348 -16.85 -9.04 -8.49
CA ALA A 348 -17.73 -8.21 -7.67
C ALA A 348 -18.30 -7.08 -8.50
N ALA A 349 -19.59 -6.78 -8.30
CA ALA A 349 -20.25 -5.67 -8.96
C ALA A 349 -19.81 -4.34 -8.31
N PHE A 350 -19.59 -3.32 -9.14
CA PHE A 350 -19.42 -1.93 -8.73
C PHE A 350 -20.61 -1.11 -9.26
N ASN A 351 -21.68 -1.08 -8.50
CA ASN A 351 -22.96 -0.49 -8.91
C ASN A 351 -23.07 0.99 -8.53
N TYR A 352 -22.07 1.78 -8.91
CA TYR A 352 -22.06 3.22 -8.64
C TYR A 352 -23.18 3.94 -9.43
N SER A 353 -23.83 4.91 -8.75
CA SER A 353 -24.80 5.81 -9.38
C SER A 353 -24.68 7.21 -8.78
N SER A 354 -24.56 8.20 -9.65
CA SER A 354 -24.57 9.63 -9.27
C SER A 354 -25.89 10.07 -8.61
N LYS A 355 -26.94 9.25 -8.75
CA LYS A 355 -28.28 9.50 -8.19
C LYS A 355 -28.53 8.75 -6.89
N THR A 356 -27.51 8.16 -6.28
CA THR A 356 -27.65 7.47 -4.99
C THR A 356 -28.24 8.43 -3.95
N PRO A 357 -29.42 8.14 -3.37
CA PRO A 357 -30.05 9.04 -2.42
C PRO A 357 -29.36 8.93 -1.05
N LEU A 358 -28.61 9.97 -0.64
CA LEU A 358 -27.81 9.98 0.58
C LEU A 358 -28.62 9.64 1.85
N LYS A 359 -29.88 10.09 1.92
CA LYS A 359 -30.79 9.81 3.04
C LYS A 359 -31.13 8.32 3.21
N LYS A 360 -30.86 7.48 2.19
CA LYS A 360 -31.07 6.02 2.28
C LYS A 360 -29.84 5.28 2.76
N LEU A 361 -28.67 5.93 2.75
CA LEU A 361 -27.45 5.33 3.27
C LEU A 361 -27.51 5.28 4.79
N ARG A 362 -27.24 4.14 5.36
CA ARG A 362 -27.03 3.99 6.80
C ARG A 362 -25.59 4.35 7.12
N VAL A 363 -25.37 5.50 7.72
CA VAL A 363 -24.03 6.03 8.00
C VAL A 363 -23.75 5.97 9.51
N GLY A 364 -22.78 5.13 9.88
CA GLY A 364 -22.29 5.02 11.25
C GLY A 364 -21.06 5.89 11.50
N TYR A 365 -20.75 6.11 12.78
CA TYR A 365 -19.45 6.66 13.18
C TYR A 365 -19.05 6.10 14.56
N PHE A 366 -17.77 5.79 14.75
CA PHE A 366 -17.25 5.30 16.03
C PHE A 366 -17.09 6.47 17.00
N LYS A 367 -18.13 6.73 17.81
CA LYS A 367 -18.19 7.88 18.73
C LYS A 367 -16.92 8.00 19.59
N LYS A 368 -16.50 6.90 20.22
CA LYS A 368 -15.30 6.84 21.09
C LYS A 368 -14.03 7.37 20.41
N TRP A 369 -13.89 7.22 19.09
CA TRP A 369 -12.68 7.67 18.36
C TRP A 369 -12.70 9.17 18.06
N PHE A 370 -13.86 9.83 18.12
CA PHE A 370 -13.98 11.27 18.03
C PHE A 370 -13.87 11.98 19.40
N ASP A 371 -14.07 11.25 20.52
CA ASP A 371 -14.07 11.85 21.86
C ASP A 371 -12.64 12.16 22.37
N GLY A 372 -11.59 11.56 21.80
CA GLY A 372 -10.20 11.78 22.18
C GLY A 372 -9.72 13.22 21.93
N ASN A 373 -8.53 13.54 22.46
CA ASN A 373 -7.81 14.78 22.11
C ASN A 373 -6.72 14.44 21.08
N TYR A 374 -6.85 14.96 19.86
CA TYR A 374 -5.91 14.75 18.76
C TYR A 374 -5.92 15.96 17.79
N PRO A 375 -4.84 16.17 17.01
CA PRO A 375 -4.64 17.41 16.26
C PRO A 375 -5.71 17.78 15.23
N SER A 376 -6.37 16.80 14.60
CA SER A 376 -7.40 17.07 13.56
C SER A 376 -8.82 17.07 14.09
N LYS A 377 -9.03 16.97 15.40
CA LYS A 377 -10.37 16.81 16.02
C LYS A 377 -11.38 17.84 15.53
N ALA A 378 -11.03 19.11 15.53
CA ALA A 378 -11.95 20.18 15.11
C ALA A 378 -12.43 20.02 13.66
N ASN A 379 -11.52 19.62 12.74
CA ASN A 379 -11.86 19.34 11.35
C ASN A 379 -12.70 18.09 11.20
N ASP A 380 -12.45 17.07 12.00
CA ASP A 380 -13.20 15.81 11.97
C ASP A 380 -14.62 16.01 12.52
N GLU A 381 -14.79 16.77 13.62
CA GLU A 381 -16.10 17.16 14.15
C GLU A 381 -16.87 18.03 13.14
N LYS A 382 -16.18 18.95 12.46
CA LYS A 382 -16.77 19.75 11.39
C LYS A 382 -17.26 18.85 10.25
N THR A 383 -16.53 17.80 9.88
CA THR A 383 -16.98 16.83 8.87
C THR A 383 -18.30 16.19 9.26
N LEU A 384 -18.46 15.75 10.52
CA LEU A 384 -19.73 15.20 11.00
C LEU A 384 -20.88 16.23 10.91
N ALA A 385 -20.59 17.51 11.20
CA ALA A 385 -21.56 18.58 11.09
C ALA A 385 -21.96 18.86 9.62
N ASP A 386 -21.00 18.83 8.70
CA ASP A 386 -21.25 19.04 7.26
C ASP A 386 -22.06 17.89 6.66
N LEU A 387 -21.79 16.64 7.05
CA LEU A 387 -22.59 15.48 6.64
C LEU A 387 -24.06 15.60 7.13
N LYS A 388 -24.29 16.10 8.36
CA LYS A 388 -25.64 16.36 8.85
C LYS A 388 -26.36 17.44 8.05
N LYS A 389 -25.65 18.51 7.61
CA LYS A 389 -26.23 19.54 6.71
C LYS A 389 -26.64 18.97 5.36
N LEU A 390 -25.95 17.95 4.86
CA LEU A 390 -26.32 17.21 3.65
C LEU A 390 -27.54 16.30 3.84
N GLY A 391 -28.09 16.26 5.05
CA GLY A 391 -29.25 15.44 5.41
C GLY A 391 -28.91 13.97 5.68
N VAL A 392 -27.64 13.67 5.97
CA VAL A 392 -27.18 12.35 6.39
C VAL A 392 -27.50 12.16 7.87
N GLU A 393 -28.19 11.07 8.21
CA GLU A 393 -28.35 10.63 9.58
C GLU A 393 -27.08 9.90 10.03
N LEU A 394 -26.42 10.43 11.08
CA LEU A 394 -25.23 9.86 11.67
C LEU A 394 -25.58 9.05 12.90
N ILE A 395 -25.36 7.74 12.83
CA ILE A 395 -25.69 6.79 13.89
C ILE A 395 -24.42 6.48 14.68
N PRO A 396 -24.39 6.75 16.00
CA PRO A 396 -23.23 6.39 16.82
C PRO A 396 -23.08 4.88 16.88
N LEU A 397 -21.85 4.41 16.69
CA LEU A 397 -21.46 3.03 16.73
C LEU A 397 -20.46 2.81 17.87
N GLU A 398 -20.71 1.82 18.68
CA GLU A 398 -19.79 1.35 19.70
C GLU A 398 -19.25 -0.01 19.30
N TRP A 399 -17.94 -0.13 19.36
CA TRP A 399 -17.22 -1.38 19.14
C TRP A 399 -15.94 -1.37 19.94
N ASP A 400 -15.74 -2.41 20.71
CA ASP A 400 -14.54 -2.61 21.52
C ASP A 400 -14.17 -4.10 21.47
N SER A 401 -13.14 -4.41 20.70
CA SER A 401 -12.70 -5.79 20.54
C SER A 401 -11.85 -6.25 21.73
N LYS A 402 -12.07 -7.49 22.18
CA LYS A 402 -11.18 -8.17 23.13
C LYS A 402 -9.95 -8.78 22.43
N ILE A 403 -9.95 -8.84 21.11
CA ILE A 403 -8.82 -9.34 20.32
C ILE A 403 -7.66 -8.35 20.41
N PRO A 404 -6.45 -8.79 20.70
CA PRO A 404 -5.28 -7.92 20.75
C PRO A 404 -4.83 -7.51 19.33
N ILE A 405 -5.62 -6.64 18.67
CA ILE A 405 -5.47 -6.26 17.26
C ILE A 405 -4.04 -5.82 16.94
N ALA A 406 -3.41 -5.05 17.84
CA ALA A 406 -2.04 -4.60 17.68
C ALA A 406 -1.03 -5.78 17.59
N ALA A 407 -1.26 -6.86 18.33
CA ALA A 407 -0.42 -8.06 18.28
C ALA A 407 -0.63 -8.85 16.97
N VAL A 408 -1.85 -8.89 16.43
CA VAL A 408 -2.15 -9.57 15.15
C VAL A 408 -1.34 -8.97 13.99
N ARG A 409 -0.83 -7.74 14.12
CA ARG A 409 0.08 -7.11 13.14
C ARG A 409 1.35 -7.92 12.87
N ILE A 410 1.75 -8.87 13.73
CA ILE A 410 2.91 -9.74 13.45
C ILE A 410 2.79 -10.46 12.10
N MET A 411 1.57 -10.69 11.60
CA MET A 411 1.34 -11.27 10.28
C MET A 411 2.03 -10.46 9.17
N LEU A 412 1.84 -9.14 9.17
CA LEU A 412 2.54 -8.25 8.23
C LEU A 412 4.06 -8.39 8.36
N THR A 413 4.57 -8.43 9.60
CA THR A 413 6.01 -8.50 9.86
C THR A 413 6.63 -9.79 9.32
N VAL A 414 5.97 -10.94 9.55
CA VAL A 414 6.43 -12.25 9.05
C VAL A 414 6.35 -12.34 7.52
N GLU A 415 5.23 -11.92 6.95
CA GLU A 415 5.04 -11.96 5.49
C GLU A 415 6.03 -11.05 4.77
N ALA A 416 6.29 -9.84 5.30
CA ALA A 416 7.29 -8.93 4.76
C ALA A 416 8.70 -9.52 4.82
N ALA A 417 9.07 -10.15 5.93
CA ALA A 417 10.36 -10.82 6.06
C ALA A 417 10.50 -12.02 5.10
N ALA A 418 9.42 -12.76 4.85
CA ALA A 418 9.40 -13.86 3.88
C ALA A 418 9.52 -13.34 2.44
N SER A 419 8.87 -12.23 2.11
CA SER A 419 8.94 -11.59 0.78
C SER A 419 10.36 -11.12 0.43
N PHE A 420 11.19 -10.82 1.44
CA PHE A 420 12.57 -10.33 1.29
C PHE A 420 13.58 -11.22 2.03
N ASP A 421 13.31 -12.53 2.13
CA ASP A 421 14.18 -13.47 2.86
C ASP A 421 15.60 -13.56 2.28
N GLU A 422 15.72 -13.57 0.96
CA GLU A 422 17.02 -13.59 0.27
C GLU A 422 17.83 -12.32 0.59
N LEU A 423 17.20 -11.15 0.58
CA LEU A 423 17.85 -9.87 0.91
C LEU A 423 18.49 -9.92 2.31
N THR A 424 17.80 -10.53 3.29
CA THR A 424 18.31 -10.68 4.65
C THR A 424 19.40 -11.75 4.73
N ARG A 425 19.21 -12.92 4.12
CA ARG A 425 20.17 -14.03 4.17
C ARG A 425 21.48 -13.73 3.44
N SER A 426 21.42 -12.95 2.36
CA SER A 426 22.60 -12.50 1.62
C SER A 426 23.30 -11.28 2.25
N ASN A 427 22.79 -10.75 3.34
CA ASN A 427 23.26 -9.51 3.98
C ASN A 427 23.20 -8.26 3.06
N ARG A 428 22.45 -8.32 1.95
CA ARG A 428 22.22 -7.17 1.05
C ARG A 428 21.30 -6.12 1.68
N ASP A 429 20.60 -6.46 2.75
CA ASP A 429 19.84 -5.53 3.56
C ASP A 429 20.72 -4.42 4.20
N SER A 430 22.03 -4.66 4.34
CA SER A 430 23.02 -3.65 4.73
C SER A 430 23.15 -2.50 3.74
N LEU A 431 22.75 -2.68 2.48
CA LEU A 431 22.74 -1.65 1.44
C LEU A 431 21.50 -0.75 1.48
N MET A 432 20.51 -1.05 2.32
CA MET A 432 19.32 -0.23 2.48
C MET A 432 19.67 1.15 3.05
N THR A 433 19.05 2.20 2.52
CA THR A 433 19.31 3.60 2.92
C THR A 433 18.95 3.86 4.39
N ASP A 434 17.86 3.27 4.88
CA ASP A 434 17.43 3.40 6.27
C ASP A 434 17.82 2.16 7.09
N GLN A 435 18.70 2.36 8.10
CA GLN A 435 19.20 1.32 9.00
C GLN A 435 18.71 1.51 10.45
N ARG A 436 17.77 2.44 10.67
CA ARG A 436 17.25 2.72 12.03
C ARG A 436 16.54 1.51 12.63
N LYS A 437 16.40 1.49 13.95
CA LYS A 437 15.85 0.37 14.73
C LYS A 437 14.52 -0.17 14.17
N TRP A 438 13.66 0.70 13.67
CA TRP A 438 12.33 0.36 13.12
C TRP A 438 12.29 0.19 11.60
N ALA A 439 13.43 0.34 10.91
CA ALA A 439 13.53 0.14 9.47
C ALA A 439 13.51 -1.36 9.11
N TRP A 440 13.24 -1.64 7.83
CA TRP A 440 13.11 -3.01 7.33
C TRP A 440 14.29 -3.92 7.64
N PRO A 441 15.57 -3.51 7.50
CA PRO A 441 16.67 -4.43 7.78
C PRO A 441 16.58 -5.06 9.15
N ASN A 442 16.36 -4.25 10.19
CA ASN A 442 16.22 -4.76 11.55
C ASN A 442 14.91 -5.53 11.77
N THR A 443 13.82 -5.04 11.18
CA THR A 443 12.50 -5.69 11.26
C THR A 443 12.54 -7.10 10.65
N PHE A 444 13.14 -7.27 9.46
CA PHE A 444 13.26 -8.57 8.80
C PHE A 444 14.12 -9.55 9.60
N ARG A 445 15.25 -9.08 10.16
CA ARG A 445 16.10 -9.90 11.03
C ARG A 445 15.33 -10.38 12.27
N ALA A 446 14.61 -9.47 12.95
CA ALA A 446 13.82 -9.81 14.13
C ALA A 446 12.63 -10.74 13.82
N ALA A 447 12.00 -10.57 12.68
CA ALA A 447 10.87 -11.40 12.25
C ALA A 447 11.21 -12.90 12.12
N ARG A 448 12.48 -13.23 11.87
CA ARG A 448 12.93 -14.63 11.78
C ARG A 448 12.82 -15.38 13.12
N PHE A 449 12.65 -14.67 14.21
CA PHE A 449 12.43 -15.22 15.54
C PHE A 449 10.95 -15.28 15.94
N ILE A 450 10.02 -15.05 15.01
CA ILE A 450 8.59 -15.28 15.26
C ILE A 450 8.27 -16.72 14.83
N PRO A 451 7.85 -17.61 15.77
CA PRO A 451 7.50 -18.99 15.43
C PRO A 451 6.30 -19.05 14.48
N ALA A 452 6.30 -20.06 13.59
CA ALA A 452 5.17 -20.33 12.72
C ALA A 452 3.85 -20.52 13.48
N VAL A 453 3.90 -21.10 14.68
CA VAL A 453 2.73 -21.28 15.56
C VAL A 453 2.09 -19.93 15.87
N GLU A 454 2.87 -18.90 16.20
CA GLU A 454 2.35 -17.56 16.52
C GLU A 454 1.74 -16.87 15.30
N TYR A 455 2.34 -17.05 14.12
CA TYR A 455 1.74 -16.57 12.87
C TYR A 455 0.39 -17.24 12.59
N ILE A 456 0.29 -18.56 12.78
CA ILE A 456 -0.97 -19.30 12.59
C ILE A 456 -2.01 -18.85 13.62
N ASN A 457 -1.64 -18.67 14.88
CA ASN A 457 -2.56 -18.19 15.93
C ASN A 457 -3.01 -16.75 15.63
N ALA A 458 -2.13 -15.86 15.18
CA ALA A 458 -2.50 -14.53 14.72
C ALA A 458 -3.51 -14.57 13.56
N SER A 459 -3.33 -15.50 12.60
CA SER A 459 -4.27 -15.71 11.50
C SER A 459 -5.64 -16.22 11.99
N ARG A 460 -5.67 -17.09 13.00
CA ARG A 460 -6.92 -17.56 13.64
C ARG A 460 -7.63 -16.43 14.38
N LEU A 461 -6.90 -15.57 15.10
CA LEU A 461 -7.44 -14.36 15.74
C LEU A 461 -7.95 -13.37 14.68
N ARG A 462 -7.26 -13.23 13.57
CA ARG A 462 -7.74 -12.42 12.43
C ARG A 462 -9.09 -12.93 11.90
N HIS A 463 -9.28 -14.24 11.80
CA HIS A 463 -10.58 -14.80 11.41
C HIS A 463 -11.68 -14.39 12.39
N GLN A 464 -11.44 -14.46 13.70
CA GLN A 464 -12.39 -13.98 14.71
C GLN A 464 -12.65 -12.47 14.58
N LEU A 465 -11.61 -11.67 14.35
CA LEU A 465 -11.72 -10.23 14.14
C LEU A 465 -12.62 -9.89 12.94
N ILE A 466 -12.52 -10.64 11.84
CA ILE A 466 -13.38 -10.47 10.66
C ILE A 466 -14.84 -10.67 11.03
N GLN A 467 -15.16 -11.76 11.76
CA GLN A 467 -16.55 -12.05 12.19
C GLN A 467 -17.07 -10.97 13.16
N GLU A 468 -16.27 -10.59 14.15
CA GLU A 468 -16.63 -9.59 15.15
C GLU A 468 -16.85 -8.21 14.51
N PHE A 469 -15.92 -7.74 13.67
CA PHE A 469 -16.04 -6.45 12.99
C PHE A 469 -17.22 -6.43 12.03
N TYR A 470 -17.45 -7.51 11.29
CA TYR A 470 -18.63 -7.64 10.43
C TYR A 470 -19.93 -7.59 11.25
N ALA A 471 -20.04 -8.32 12.35
CA ALA A 471 -21.23 -8.32 13.19
C ALA A 471 -21.56 -6.91 13.72
N ALA A 472 -20.53 -6.13 14.07
CA ALA A 472 -20.69 -4.74 14.54
C ALA A 472 -21.06 -3.75 13.41
N THR A 473 -20.67 -4.03 12.16
CA THR A 473 -20.73 -3.04 11.07
C THR A 473 -21.69 -3.39 9.93
N LYS A 474 -22.22 -4.62 9.88
CA LYS A 474 -23.05 -5.15 8.77
C LYS A 474 -24.28 -4.31 8.42
N ASP A 475 -24.81 -3.57 9.38
CA ASP A 475 -26.02 -2.77 9.22
C ASP A 475 -25.74 -1.36 8.65
N PHE A 476 -24.47 -1.01 8.42
CA PHE A 476 -24.05 0.28 7.91
C PHE A 476 -23.49 0.16 6.48
N ASP A 477 -23.84 1.11 5.63
CA ASP A 477 -23.28 1.22 4.28
C ASP A 477 -21.92 1.91 4.33
N VAL A 478 -21.80 2.94 5.18
CA VAL A 478 -20.57 3.74 5.35
C VAL A 478 -20.35 3.99 6.85
N ILE A 479 -19.09 3.99 7.26
CA ILE A 479 -18.68 4.38 8.60
C ILE A 479 -17.66 5.51 8.52
N VAL A 480 -17.96 6.64 9.16
CA VAL A 480 -17.05 7.79 9.24
C VAL A 480 -16.14 7.66 10.45
N THR A 481 -14.85 7.95 10.25
CA THR A 481 -13.86 7.81 11.32
C THR A 481 -12.67 8.76 11.11
N PRO A 482 -12.05 9.27 12.19
CA PRO A 482 -10.75 9.92 12.06
C PRO A 482 -9.76 8.98 11.36
N SER A 483 -8.96 9.49 10.42
CA SER A 483 -8.10 8.64 9.58
C SER A 483 -7.10 7.79 10.38
N PHE A 484 -6.72 8.25 11.57
CA PHE A 484 -5.84 7.54 12.51
C PHE A 484 -6.50 7.31 13.88
N GLY A 485 -7.83 7.37 13.95
CA GLY A 485 -8.60 7.17 15.18
C GLY A 485 -8.64 5.70 15.62
N GLY A 486 -8.42 5.44 16.89
CA GLY A 486 -8.50 4.11 17.47
C GLY A 486 -7.63 3.08 16.75
N SER A 487 -8.18 1.88 16.57
CA SER A 487 -7.54 0.78 15.84
C SER A 487 -8.01 0.65 14.39
N GLN A 488 -8.85 1.58 13.87
CA GLN A 488 -9.55 1.41 12.60
C GLN A 488 -8.64 1.09 11.42
N LEU A 489 -7.51 1.80 11.31
CA LEU A 489 -6.59 1.63 10.18
C LEU A 489 -6.01 0.21 10.14
N LEU A 490 -5.55 -0.30 11.29
CA LEU A 490 -5.04 -1.67 11.39
C LEU A 490 -6.17 -2.69 11.22
N THR A 491 -7.31 -2.49 11.89
CA THR A 491 -8.48 -3.37 11.80
C THR A 491 -8.91 -3.56 10.36
N THR A 492 -9.17 -2.47 9.63
CA THR A 492 -9.69 -2.55 8.27
C THR A 492 -8.65 -3.04 7.25
N ASN A 493 -7.36 -2.91 7.53
CA ASN A 493 -6.31 -3.57 6.75
C ASN A 493 -6.23 -5.08 7.03
N LEU A 494 -6.47 -5.51 8.28
CA LEU A 494 -6.56 -6.94 8.65
C LEU A 494 -7.84 -7.59 8.13
N THR A 495 -8.98 -6.91 8.18
CA THR A 495 -10.27 -7.46 7.73
C THR A 495 -10.53 -7.30 6.24
N GLY A 496 -9.70 -6.50 5.54
CA GLY A 496 -9.79 -6.30 4.10
C GLY A 496 -10.83 -5.27 3.64
N ASN A 497 -11.45 -4.50 4.55
CA ASN A 497 -12.48 -3.53 4.22
C ASN A 497 -11.94 -2.35 3.39
N PRO A 498 -12.75 -1.78 2.47
CA PRO A 498 -12.37 -0.60 1.72
C PRO A 498 -12.38 0.66 2.57
N CYS A 499 -11.57 1.65 2.16
CA CYS A 499 -11.50 2.96 2.78
C CYS A 499 -11.31 4.05 1.71
N VAL A 500 -12.09 5.10 1.80
CA VAL A 500 -11.87 6.34 1.07
C VAL A 500 -11.39 7.40 2.07
N VAL A 501 -10.21 7.95 1.84
CA VAL A 501 -9.64 9.05 2.61
C VAL A 501 -9.67 10.32 1.79
N VAL A 502 -10.12 11.43 2.37
CA VAL A 502 -10.20 12.73 1.68
C VAL A 502 -9.77 13.87 2.60
N PRO A 503 -9.25 14.97 2.06
CA PRO A 503 -8.94 16.16 2.85
C PRO A 503 -10.21 16.72 3.50
N ASN A 504 -10.08 17.22 4.73
CA ASN A 504 -11.17 17.85 5.47
C ASN A 504 -10.79 19.17 6.14
N GLY A 505 -9.64 19.72 5.78
CA GLY A 505 -9.15 20.99 6.30
C GLY A 505 -7.64 21.05 6.40
N PHE A 506 -7.18 22.01 7.17
CA PHE A 506 -5.77 22.23 7.51
C PHE A 506 -5.62 22.34 9.02
N ASN A 507 -4.46 21.92 9.53
CA ASN A 507 -4.09 22.17 10.92
C ASN A 507 -3.46 23.57 11.09
N ASP A 508 -3.16 23.97 12.33
CA ASP A 508 -2.59 25.26 12.68
C ASP A 508 -1.21 25.55 12.03
N LYS A 509 -0.55 24.52 11.51
CA LYS A 509 0.74 24.62 10.80
C LYS A 509 0.57 24.71 9.28
N GLY A 510 -0.67 24.79 8.78
CA GLY A 510 -0.98 24.83 7.35
C GLY A 510 -0.77 23.51 6.63
N SER A 511 -0.66 22.39 7.35
CA SER A 511 -0.62 21.05 6.75
C SER A 511 -2.03 20.48 6.61
N PRO A 512 -2.34 19.76 5.51
CA PRO A 512 -3.65 19.14 5.33
C PRO A 512 -3.99 18.14 6.46
N THR A 513 -5.27 18.02 6.74
CA THR A 513 -5.88 16.97 7.55
C THR A 513 -6.84 16.14 6.72
N SER A 514 -7.26 15.00 7.20
CA SER A 514 -8.16 14.12 6.45
C SER A 514 -9.14 13.39 7.36
N ILE A 515 -10.22 12.96 6.75
CA ILE A 515 -11.22 12.06 7.31
C ILE A 515 -11.30 10.79 6.47
N SER A 516 -11.62 9.66 7.08
CA SER A 516 -11.77 8.38 6.41
C SER A 516 -13.22 7.88 6.46
N PHE A 517 -13.63 7.27 5.35
CA PHE A 517 -14.93 6.64 5.17
C PHE A 517 -14.69 5.17 4.85
N LEU A 518 -15.15 4.29 5.73
CA LEU A 518 -15.02 2.85 5.60
C LEU A 518 -16.28 2.26 4.98
N GLY A 519 -16.13 1.24 4.16
CA GLY A 519 -17.24 0.51 3.55
C GLY A 519 -17.35 -0.93 4.02
N ARG A 520 -18.47 -1.55 3.71
CA ARG A 520 -18.58 -3.01 3.67
C ARG A 520 -17.62 -3.56 2.62
N LEU A 521 -17.25 -4.83 2.72
CA LEU A 521 -16.47 -5.48 1.67
C LEU A 521 -17.22 -5.37 0.33
N TYR A 522 -16.53 -4.88 -0.70
CA TYR A 522 -17.07 -4.56 -2.03
C TYR A 522 -18.18 -3.49 -2.04
N GLY A 523 -18.21 -2.62 -1.03
CA GLY A 523 -19.15 -1.50 -0.88
C GLY A 523 -18.54 -0.14 -1.28
N GLU A 524 -17.57 -0.11 -2.18
CA GLU A 524 -16.90 1.11 -2.63
C GLU A 524 -17.87 2.13 -3.24
N ALA A 525 -18.93 1.66 -3.91
CA ALA A 525 -19.90 2.51 -4.57
C ALA A 525 -20.66 3.43 -3.60
N GLU A 526 -21.14 2.88 -2.50
CA GLU A 526 -21.86 3.60 -1.46
C GLU A 526 -20.95 4.61 -0.75
N VAL A 527 -19.72 4.19 -0.42
CA VAL A 527 -18.72 5.07 0.18
C VAL A 527 -18.42 6.26 -0.71
N ILE A 528 -18.11 6.00 -1.99
CA ILE A 528 -17.77 7.06 -2.95
C ILE A 528 -18.95 8.00 -3.19
N SER A 529 -20.19 7.48 -3.22
CA SER A 529 -21.39 8.31 -3.39
C SER A 529 -21.54 9.33 -2.26
N LEU A 530 -21.33 8.91 -1.01
CA LEU A 530 -21.37 9.80 0.15
C LEU A 530 -20.21 10.81 0.12
N VAL A 531 -18.99 10.33 -0.15
CA VAL A 531 -17.78 11.16 -0.12
C VAL A 531 -17.79 12.19 -1.25
N ARG A 532 -18.28 11.85 -2.44
CA ARG A 532 -18.47 12.80 -3.53
C ARG A 532 -19.36 13.98 -3.10
N ALA A 533 -20.52 13.70 -2.51
CA ALA A 533 -21.41 14.74 -2.05
C ALA A 533 -20.81 15.60 -0.93
N TYR A 534 -20.01 15.00 -0.04
CA TYR A 534 -19.25 15.71 0.97
C TYR A 534 -18.22 16.67 0.35
N GLN A 535 -17.46 16.21 -0.63
CA GLN A 535 -16.46 17.05 -1.33
C GLN A 535 -17.13 18.17 -2.12
N GLU A 536 -18.18 17.90 -2.89
CA GLU A 536 -18.94 18.92 -3.61
C GLU A 536 -19.52 20.02 -2.68
N ALA A 537 -19.74 19.72 -1.39
CA ALA A 537 -20.23 20.68 -0.39
C ALA A 537 -19.12 21.44 0.36
N THR A 538 -17.88 20.96 0.33
CA THR A 538 -16.80 21.51 1.17
C THR A 538 -15.61 22.05 0.37
N GLU A 539 -15.38 21.56 -0.84
CA GLU A 539 -14.34 22.00 -1.79
C GLU A 539 -12.90 21.95 -1.22
N TRP A 540 -12.65 21.05 -0.25
CA TRP A 540 -11.30 20.89 0.32
C TRP A 540 -10.30 20.29 -0.69
N GLU A 541 -10.76 19.45 -1.60
CA GLU A 541 -9.98 18.85 -2.68
C GLU A 541 -9.54 19.83 -3.75
N ASP A 542 -10.21 20.99 -3.87
CA ASP A 542 -9.86 22.05 -4.82
C ASP A 542 -8.67 22.91 -4.35
N LYS A 543 -8.28 22.77 -3.08
CA LYS A 543 -7.09 23.47 -2.58
C LYS A 543 -5.82 22.95 -3.24
N VAL A 544 -4.95 23.86 -3.63
CA VAL A 544 -3.70 23.56 -4.34
C VAL A 544 -2.51 24.18 -3.61
N PRO A 545 -1.35 23.49 -3.55
CA PRO A 545 -0.16 24.01 -2.91
C PRO A 545 0.36 25.25 -3.67
N PRO A 546 0.57 26.39 -2.99
CA PRO A 546 0.85 27.69 -3.66
C PRO A 546 2.11 27.68 -4.56
N LEU A 547 3.13 26.89 -4.21
CA LEU A 547 4.37 26.82 -4.99
C LEU A 547 4.15 26.28 -6.41
N PHE A 548 3.13 25.46 -6.63
CA PHE A 548 2.90 24.74 -7.87
C PHE A 548 1.83 25.36 -8.78
N VAL A 549 1.24 26.47 -8.36
CA VAL A 549 0.22 27.23 -9.16
C VAL A 549 0.86 28.05 -10.27
N LYS A 550 2.18 28.37 -10.16
CA LYS A 550 2.90 29.27 -11.07
C LYS A 550 3.48 28.55 -12.29
#